data_b15686945e5fcadc7cd614ec7d708495
#
_entry.id   b15686945e5fcadc7cd614ec7d708495
#
_cell.length_a   1.000
_cell.length_b   1.000
_cell.length_c   1.000
_cell.angle_alpha   90.00
_cell.angle_beta   90.00
_cell.angle_gamma   90.00
#
_symmetry.space_group_name_H-M   'P 1'
#
loop_
_entity.id
_entity.type
_entity.pdbx_description
1 polymer ?
#
loop_
_entity_poly.entity_id
_entity_poly.type
_entity_poly.pdbx_seq_one_letter_code
_entity_poly.pdbx_strand_id
1 'polypeptide(L)'
;MKLTKVLFFMNMLSGMGYSIFSPLFPALAIKKRIAETIIGVIISVFDLANTIITAFAPLLFIKFTRIKLLYISTFSEATCTILYGLIGNYFNSYYSLIIFMIFFRIIHGISNGIIATLVYSLTISLAKESEQKSALGNLEIGWCIGLALGPIIASIFYKIGGYLLPFLFLGSILYISVYLSSNVAQEKTESNNLEQGNPPILKFLSHLDILVILLAFFFGMISESFFYPSLTNHLEKYFNLSLSVASLFFMILAIAYIITLLNIDKATERLGLYGSIFIGLLIAAFGVLMVYPYPPFPKSIIFVIIGLTMIGGGSAPIFIPGLVNLSKNIKKIDPNIDEFSSNDISSAINNITIAIGDFCGPIIGGYFSTHFGFKSSCLIVSTFIFIYSILYFIYFRSHIFVKEKNIHFDFDSKSEERELMNYPGLYKENNIEIDINLDGIGKRKRSFNPKLKYNEEDDCHYLKLSEN
;
A
#
# COMPACT_ATOMS: atom_id res chain seq x y z
N MET A 1 12.58 19.55 11.13
CA MET A 1 11.98 18.92 9.90
C MET A 1 10.49 18.88 10.13
N LYS A 2 9.62 19.24 9.15
CA LYS A 2 8.14 19.14 9.37
C LYS A 2 7.81 17.69 9.72
N LEU A 3 6.95 17.47 10.71
CA LEU A 3 6.63 16.14 11.23
C LEU A 3 6.14 15.16 10.14
N THR A 4 5.39 15.66 9.16
CA THR A 4 4.96 14.89 7.98
C THR A 4 6.12 14.27 7.20
N LYS A 5 7.27 14.99 7.09
CA LYS A 5 8.47 14.42 6.45
C LYS A 5 9.10 13.30 7.28
N VAL A 6 9.04 13.40 8.61
CA VAL A 6 9.52 12.33 9.50
C VAL A 6 8.70 11.07 9.28
N LEU A 7 7.37 11.19 9.26
CA LEU A 7 6.45 10.07 9.04
C LEU A 7 6.64 9.42 7.67
N PHE A 8 6.86 10.24 6.62
CA PHE A 8 7.22 9.75 5.28
C PHE A 8 8.48 8.89 5.30
N PHE A 9 9.56 9.36 5.93
CA PHE A 9 10.81 8.60 6.02
C PHE A 9 10.66 7.33 6.85
N MET A 10 9.89 7.36 7.94
CA MET A 10 9.62 6.17 8.74
C MET A 10 8.87 5.11 7.92
N ASN A 11 7.84 5.52 7.16
CA ASN A 11 7.10 4.61 6.29
C ASN A 11 7.98 4.02 5.17
N MET A 12 8.84 4.84 4.57
CA MET A 12 9.81 4.39 3.57
C MET A 12 10.81 3.37 4.14
N LEU A 13 11.36 3.63 5.33
CA LEU A 13 12.29 2.71 5.99
C LEU A 13 11.62 1.39 6.35
N SER A 14 10.36 1.42 6.80
CA SER A 14 9.58 0.23 7.10
C SER A 14 9.30 -0.60 5.84
N GLY A 15 8.98 0.04 4.71
CA GLY A 15 8.88 -0.63 3.40
C GLY A 15 10.18 -1.31 2.95
N MET A 16 11.34 -0.68 3.23
CA MET A 16 12.65 -1.31 2.98
C MET A 16 12.86 -2.55 3.86
N GLY A 17 12.48 -2.48 5.16
CA GLY A 17 12.55 -3.60 6.10
C GLY A 17 11.70 -4.79 5.67
N TYR A 18 10.50 -4.52 5.14
CA TYR A 18 9.64 -5.54 4.56
C TYR A 18 10.26 -6.22 3.35
N SER A 19 10.71 -5.43 2.37
CA SER A 19 11.06 -5.93 1.03
C SER A 19 12.43 -6.59 0.92
N ILE A 20 13.35 -6.40 1.89
CA ILE A 20 14.69 -7.00 1.85
C ILE A 20 14.68 -8.51 2.06
N PHE A 21 13.66 -9.04 2.74
CA PHE A 21 13.62 -10.45 3.16
C PHE A 21 13.35 -11.40 1.99
N SER A 22 12.35 -11.08 1.15
CA SER A 22 11.88 -11.96 0.08
C SER A 22 12.92 -12.30 -0.98
N PRO A 23 13.85 -11.41 -1.40
CA PRO A 23 14.89 -11.78 -2.35
C PRO A 23 16.04 -12.61 -1.76
N LEU A 24 16.34 -12.49 -0.45
CA LEU A 24 17.53 -13.09 0.15
C LEU A 24 17.25 -14.40 0.88
N PHE A 25 16.16 -14.46 1.66
CA PHE A 25 15.88 -15.61 2.52
C PHE A 25 15.62 -16.91 1.74
N PRO A 26 14.84 -16.93 0.64
CA PRO A 26 14.61 -18.18 -0.10
C PRO A 26 15.88 -18.83 -0.61
N ALA A 27 16.83 -18.06 -1.13
CA ALA A 27 18.09 -18.59 -1.63
C ALA A 27 18.93 -19.22 -0.51
N LEU A 28 18.97 -18.62 0.68
CA LEU A 28 19.61 -19.20 1.85
C LEU A 28 18.91 -20.48 2.30
N ALA A 29 17.59 -20.44 2.40
CA ALA A 29 16.76 -21.52 2.91
C ALA A 29 16.87 -22.78 2.03
N ILE A 30 16.87 -22.62 0.71
CA ILE A 30 17.05 -23.71 -0.25
C ILE A 30 18.44 -24.32 -0.14
N LYS A 31 19.50 -23.51 0.04
CA LYS A 31 20.86 -24.03 0.31
C LYS A 31 20.91 -24.86 1.59
N LYS A 32 20.06 -24.54 2.58
CA LYS A 32 19.87 -25.33 3.81
C LYS A 32 18.79 -26.42 3.69
N ARG A 33 18.39 -26.78 2.46
CA ARG A 33 17.42 -27.84 2.11
C ARG A 33 16.01 -27.63 2.67
N ILE A 34 15.59 -26.38 2.90
CA ILE A 34 14.23 -26.05 3.31
C ILE A 34 13.37 -26.02 2.05
N ALA A 35 12.22 -26.72 2.07
CA ALA A 35 11.27 -26.76 0.97
C ALA A 35 10.63 -25.38 0.72
N GLU A 36 10.35 -25.06 -0.54
CA GLU A 36 9.74 -23.76 -0.92
C GLU A 36 8.36 -23.55 -0.26
N THR A 37 7.62 -24.62 0.04
CA THR A 37 6.38 -24.56 0.83
C THR A 37 6.62 -23.94 2.22
N ILE A 38 7.67 -24.39 2.94
CA ILE A 38 8.00 -23.86 4.28
C ILE A 38 8.51 -22.42 4.17
N ILE A 39 9.27 -22.10 3.12
CA ILE A 39 9.71 -20.73 2.82
C ILE A 39 8.50 -19.83 2.63
N GLY A 40 7.50 -20.29 1.85
CA GLY A 40 6.24 -19.58 1.66
C GLY A 40 5.52 -19.29 2.98
N VAL A 41 5.41 -20.28 3.87
CA VAL A 41 4.84 -20.10 5.22
C VAL A 41 5.61 -19.06 6.03
N ILE A 42 6.95 -19.12 6.03
CA ILE A 42 7.79 -18.17 6.77
C ILE A 42 7.59 -16.74 6.26
N ILE A 43 7.46 -16.55 4.94
CA ILE A 43 7.19 -15.23 4.35
C ILE A 43 5.80 -14.77 4.79
N SER A 44 4.78 -15.58 4.62
CA SER A 44 3.37 -15.25 4.85
C SER A 44 3.01 -14.95 6.30
N VAL A 45 3.68 -15.55 7.26
CA VAL A 45 3.41 -15.33 8.70
C VAL A 45 3.57 -13.86 9.10
N PHE A 46 4.42 -13.10 8.43
CA PHE A 46 4.54 -11.66 8.63
C PHE A 46 3.22 -10.95 8.29
N ASP A 47 2.65 -11.23 7.12
CA ASP A 47 1.45 -10.55 6.62
C ASP A 47 0.23 -10.92 7.48
N LEU A 48 0.15 -12.17 7.94
CA LEU A 48 -0.87 -12.60 8.90
C LEU A 48 -0.75 -11.83 10.22
N ALA A 49 0.44 -11.74 10.79
CA ALA A 49 0.68 -11.06 12.05
C ALA A 49 0.41 -9.54 11.93
N ASN A 50 0.83 -8.93 10.82
CA ASN A 50 0.55 -7.53 10.49
C ASN A 50 -0.95 -7.27 10.42
N THR A 51 -1.71 -8.10 9.69
CA THR A 51 -3.15 -7.98 9.54
C THR A 51 -3.88 -8.07 10.87
N ILE A 52 -3.56 -9.09 11.67
CA ILE A 52 -4.18 -9.29 12.97
C ILE A 52 -3.94 -8.07 13.87
N ILE A 53 -2.69 -7.64 14.00
CA ILE A 53 -2.38 -6.52 14.91
C ILE A 53 -2.97 -5.19 14.41
N THR A 54 -3.04 -4.95 13.12
CA THR A 54 -3.66 -3.75 12.56
C THR A 54 -5.14 -3.68 12.91
N ALA A 55 -5.86 -4.81 12.87
CA ALA A 55 -7.26 -4.87 13.31
C ALA A 55 -7.44 -4.59 14.81
N PHE A 56 -6.46 -4.94 15.65
CA PHE A 56 -6.48 -4.72 17.10
C PHE A 56 -5.73 -3.47 17.55
N ALA A 57 -5.06 -2.74 16.66
CA ALA A 57 -4.28 -1.56 16.99
C ALA A 57 -5.07 -0.47 17.74
N PRO A 58 -6.33 -0.14 17.40
CA PRO A 58 -7.12 0.83 18.15
C PRO A 58 -7.26 0.47 19.64
N LEU A 59 -7.37 -0.82 19.99
CA LEU A 59 -7.47 -1.28 21.38
C LEU A 59 -6.15 -1.09 22.13
N LEU A 60 -5.02 -1.19 21.45
CA LEU A 60 -3.70 -0.90 22.02
C LEU A 60 -3.54 0.59 22.33
N PHE A 61 -4.11 1.48 21.51
CA PHE A 61 -4.03 2.92 21.67
C PHE A 61 -4.81 3.42 22.89
N ILE A 62 -5.78 2.65 23.39
CA ILE A 62 -6.49 2.93 24.66
C ILE A 62 -5.59 2.66 25.85
N LYS A 63 -4.75 1.61 25.78
CA LYS A 63 -3.94 1.15 26.92
C LYS A 63 -2.54 1.77 26.98
N PHE A 64 -1.99 2.12 25.82
CA PHE A 64 -0.62 2.61 25.69
C PHE A 64 -0.59 3.93 24.94
N THR A 65 0.33 4.81 25.30
CA THR A 65 0.56 6.04 24.54
C THR A 65 1.06 5.71 23.14
N ARG A 66 0.51 6.37 22.13
CA ARG A 66 0.86 6.17 20.70
C ARG A 66 2.37 6.27 20.45
N ILE A 67 3.02 7.21 21.12
CA ILE A 67 4.46 7.44 21.04
C ILE A 67 5.27 6.27 21.58
N LYS A 68 4.88 5.72 22.75
CA LYS A 68 5.53 4.56 23.33
C LYS A 68 5.42 3.33 22.41
N LEU A 69 4.23 3.12 21.83
CA LEU A 69 4.01 2.05 20.86
C LEU A 69 4.86 2.24 19.61
N LEU A 70 4.92 3.46 19.06
CA LEU A 70 5.74 3.77 17.89
C LEU A 70 7.22 3.49 18.18
N TYR A 71 7.73 3.92 19.33
CA TYR A 71 9.11 3.69 19.75
C TYR A 71 9.43 2.18 19.89
N ILE A 72 8.58 1.43 20.61
CA ILE A 72 8.78 -0.01 20.81
C ILE A 72 8.71 -0.76 19.47
N SER A 73 7.76 -0.41 18.60
CA SER A 73 7.58 -1.08 17.32
C SER A 73 8.73 -0.81 16.36
N THR A 74 9.21 0.44 16.24
CA THR A 74 10.38 0.78 15.40
C THR A 74 11.66 0.12 15.92
N PHE A 75 11.85 0.06 17.24
CA PHE A 75 12.96 -0.66 17.86
C PHE A 75 12.90 -2.16 17.55
N SER A 76 11.72 -2.76 17.69
CA SER A 76 11.50 -4.18 17.43
C SER A 76 11.71 -4.53 15.95
N GLU A 77 11.22 -3.70 15.01
CA GLU A 77 11.42 -3.87 13.56
C GLU A 77 12.91 -3.85 13.20
N ALA A 78 13.67 -2.85 13.69
CA ALA A 78 15.10 -2.75 13.48
C ALA A 78 15.85 -3.97 14.03
N THR A 79 15.49 -4.41 15.23
CA THR A 79 16.10 -5.58 15.89
C THR A 79 15.80 -6.86 15.11
N CYS A 80 14.54 -7.10 14.70
CA CYS A 80 14.15 -8.26 13.91
C CYS A 80 14.92 -8.32 12.58
N THR A 81 15.09 -7.18 11.92
CA THR A 81 15.86 -7.11 10.67
C THR A 81 17.30 -7.56 10.87
N ILE A 82 18.00 -7.11 11.92
CA ILE A 82 19.35 -7.58 12.23
C ILE A 82 19.35 -9.09 12.53
N LEU A 83 18.37 -9.55 13.31
CA LEU A 83 18.28 -10.95 13.71
C LEU A 83 18.07 -11.90 12.52
N TYR A 84 17.38 -11.48 11.45
CA TYR A 84 17.29 -12.29 10.23
C TYR A 84 18.67 -12.59 9.64
N GLY A 85 19.56 -11.59 9.62
CA GLY A 85 20.94 -11.77 9.16
C GLY A 85 21.71 -12.74 10.04
N LEU A 86 21.64 -12.55 11.36
CA LEU A 86 22.37 -13.38 12.34
C LEU A 86 21.85 -14.81 12.35
N ILE A 87 20.54 -15.02 12.43
CA ILE A 87 19.92 -16.34 12.45
C ILE A 87 20.23 -17.09 11.16
N GLY A 88 20.05 -16.45 10.00
CA GLY A 88 20.33 -17.06 8.72
C GLY A 88 21.79 -17.47 8.54
N ASN A 89 22.72 -16.66 9.05
CA ASN A 89 24.17 -16.91 8.91
C ASN A 89 24.71 -17.97 9.90
N TYR A 90 24.24 -17.97 11.15
CA TYR A 90 24.83 -18.77 12.22
C TYR A 90 24.05 -20.05 12.57
N PHE A 91 22.74 -20.10 12.31
CA PHE A 91 21.93 -21.27 12.65
C PHE A 91 22.00 -22.33 11.53
N ASN A 92 22.68 -23.43 11.82
CA ASN A 92 22.84 -24.54 10.88
C ASN A 92 21.78 -25.64 11.06
N SER A 93 21.12 -25.71 12.23
CA SER A 93 20.04 -26.66 12.46
C SER A 93 18.79 -26.28 11.67
N TYR A 94 18.24 -27.24 10.90
CA TYR A 94 17.02 -27.08 10.11
C TYR A 94 15.82 -26.57 10.94
N TYR A 95 15.56 -27.26 12.07
CA TYR A 95 14.41 -26.89 12.91
C TYR A 95 14.60 -25.55 13.62
N SER A 96 15.80 -25.31 14.15
CA SER A 96 16.07 -24.02 14.82
C SER A 96 15.92 -22.84 13.88
N LEU A 97 16.42 -22.96 12.65
CA LEU A 97 16.29 -21.90 11.66
C LEU A 97 14.82 -21.57 11.36
N ILE A 98 13.99 -22.60 11.12
CA ILE A 98 12.56 -22.40 10.83
C ILE A 98 11.84 -21.76 12.01
N ILE A 99 12.02 -22.31 13.22
CA ILE A 99 11.32 -21.82 14.42
C ILE A 99 11.67 -20.35 14.70
N PHE A 100 12.95 -20.00 14.69
CA PHE A 100 13.37 -18.63 14.96
C PHE A 100 12.98 -17.67 13.85
N MET A 101 13.04 -18.09 12.58
CA MET A 101 12.56 -17.26 11.48
C MET A 101 11.05 -16.98 11.60
N ILE A 102 10.21 -17.98 11.87
CA ILE A 102 8.77 -17.80 12.10
C ILE A 102 8.54 -16.86 13.28
N PHE A 103 9.23 -17.10 14.40
CA PHE A 103 9.06 -16.29 15.61
C PHE A 103 9.35 -14.81 15.36
N PHE A 104 10.49 -14.50 14.74
CA PHE A 104 10.85 -13.10 14.46
C PHE A 104 10.03 -12.49 13.31
N ARG A 105 9.53 -13.31 12.36
CA ARG A 105 8.57 -12.81 11.34
C ARG A 105 7.24 -12.38 11.97
N ILE A 106 6.74 -13.12 12.97
CA ILE A 106 5.54 -12.71 13.73
C ILE A 106 5.79 -11.37 14.44
N ILE A 107 6.91 -11.25 15.16
CA ILE A 107 7.24 -10.01 15.89
C ILE A 107 7.40 -8.83 14.92
N HIS A 108 8.08 -9.05 13.79
CA HIS A 108 8.26 -8.03 12.76
C HIS A 108 6.92 -7.61 12.15
N GLY A 109 6.03 -8.56 11.82
CA GLY A 109 4.69 -8.26 11.30
C GLY A 109 3.84 -7.45 12.29
N ILE A 110 3.87 -7.81 13.59
CA ILE A 110 3.22 -7.04 14.65
C ILE A 110 3.78 -5.61 14.70
N SER A 111 5.10 -5.46 14.65
CA SER A 111 5.77 -4.16 14.72
C SER A 111 5.41 -3.29 13.52
N ASN A 112 5.45 -3.85 12.32
CA ASN A 112 5.11 -3.16 11.08
C ASN A 112 3.65 -2.69 11.05
N GLY A 113 2.70 -3.53 11.48
CA GLY A 113 1.28 -3.17 11.55
C GLY A 113 0.99 -2.03 12.52
N ILE A 114 1.67 -2.00 13.68
CA ILE A 114 1.57 -0.89 14.63
C ILE A 114 2.17 0.40 14.03
N ILE A 115 3.35 0.31 13.40
CA ILE A 115 4.01 1.47 12.78
C ILE A 115 3.12 2.05 11.68
N ALA A 116 2.65 1.21 10.75
CA ALA A 116 1.77 1.63 9.67
C ALA A 116 0.54 2.35 10.22
N THR A 117 -0.22 1.72 11.14
CA THR A 117 -1.43 2.33 11.71
C THR A 117 -1.15 3.67 12.37
N LEU A 118 -0.04 3.79 13.13
CA LEU A 118 0.33 5.04 13.81
C LEU A 118 0.77 6.11 12.83
N VAL A 119 1.59 5.78 11.84
CA VAL A 119 2.09 6.72 10.84
C VAL A 119 0.93 7.32 10.03
N TYR A 120 -0.03 6.49 9.59
CA TYR A 120 -1.23 6.95 8.87
C TYR A 120 -2.13 7.80 9.78
N SER A 121 -2.44 7.33 11.00
CA SER A 121 -3.27 8.06 11.97
C SER A 121 -2.66 9.43 12.34
N LEU A 122 -1.35 9.49 12.60
CA LEU A 122 -0.66 10.74 12.92
C LEU A 122 -0.63 11.68 11.71
N THR A 123 -0.48 11.16 10.50
CA THR A 123 -0.50 11.99 9.28
C THR A 123 -1.85 12.66 9.10
N ILE A 124 -2.95 11.93 9.29
CA ILE A 124 -4.31 12.48 9.21
C ILE A 124 -4.52 13.56 10.28
N SER A 125 -4.08 13.32 11.52
CA SER A 125 -4.27 14.27 12.63
C SER A 125 -3.43 15.54 12.51
N LEU A 126 -2.34 15.52 11.75
CA LEU A 126 -1.42 16.65 11.55
C LEU A 126 -1.67 17.43 10.26
N ALA A 127 -2.31 16.82 9.29
CA ALA A 127 -2.64 17.46 8.02
C ALA A 127 -3.94 18.26 8.16
N LYS A 128 -4.02 19.42 7.51
CA LYS A 128 -5.30 20.13 7.36
C LYS A 128 -6.25 19.27 6.55
N GLU A 129 -7.54 19.41 6.79
CA GLU A 129 -8.59 18.61 6.13
C GLU A 129 -8.45 18.59 4.60
N SER A 130 -8.16 19.75 4.00
CA SER A 130 -7.90 19.88 2.56
C SER A 130 -6.61 19.20 2.07
N GLU A 131 -5.63 18.94 2.95
CA GLU A 131 -4.32 18.37 2.60
C GLU A 131 -4.20 16.88 2.97
N GLN A 132 -5.20 16.29 3.68
CA GLN A 132 -5.12 14.92 4.19
C GLN A 132 -4.93 13.88 3.08
N LYS A 133 -5.67 13.99 1.97
CA LYS A 133 -5.56 13.07 0.82
C LYS A 133 -4.14 13.08 0.24
N SER A 134 -3.59 14.28 0.00
CA SER A 134 -2.23 14.44 -0.51
C SER A 134 -1.18 13.92 0.48
N ALA A 135 -1.36 14.14 1.77
CA ALA A 135 -0.44 13.65 2.80
C ALA A 135 -0.44 12.12 2.88
N LEU A 136 -1.59 11.47 2.76
CA LEU A 136 -1.72 10.01 2.69
C LEU A 136 -1.09 9.46 1.40
N GLY A 137 -1.34 10.10 0.25
CA GLY A 137 -0.70 9.72 -1.02
C GLY A 137 0.83 9.79 -0.95
N ASN A 138 1.39 10.80 -0.28
CA ASN A 138 2.83 10.89 -0.05
C ASN A 138 3.35 9.74 0.83
N LEU A 139 2.59 9.26 1.82
CA LEU A 139 2.98 8.10 2.62
C LEU A 139 3.04 6.82 1.76
N GLU A 140 2.04 6.61 0.90
CA GLU A 140 2.04 5.48 -0.04
C GLU A 140 3.24 5.51 -0.98
N ILE A 141 3.56 6.68 -1.54
CA ILE A 141 4.78 6.86 -2.34
C ILE A 141 6.03 6.51 -1.53
N GLY A 142 6.10 6.94 -0.26
CA GLY A 142 7.19 6.56 0.64
C GLY A 142 7.33 5.05 0.81
N TRP A 143 6.23 4.35 1.07
CA TRP A 143 6.19 2.89 1.15
C TRP A 143 6.68 2.22 -0.14
N CYS A 144 6.15 2.64 -1.30
CA CYS A 144 6.56 2.10 -2.60
C CYS A 144 8.05 2.32 -2.91
N ILE A 145 8.59 3.50 -2.58
CA ILE A 145 10.04 3.77 -2.68
C ILE A 145 10.82 2.80 -1.79
N GLY A 146 10.35 2.56 -0.57
CA GLY A 146 10.92 1.58 0.35
C GLY A 146 10.96 0.17 -0.25
N LEU A 147 9.83 -0.27 -0.83
CA LEU A 147 9.73 -1.57 -1.51
C LEU A 147 10.75 -1.73 -2.65
N ALA A 148 11.01 -0.65 -3.40
CA ALA A 148 12.00 -0.67 -4.48
C ALA A 148 13.45 -0.65 -3.97
N LEU A 149 13.72 0.10 -2.89
CA LEU A 149 15.07 0.27 -2.35
C LEU A 149 15.59 -0.98 -1.59
N GLY A 150 14.70 -1.74 -0.95
CA GLY A 150 15.09 -2.95 -0.21
C GLY A 150 15.87 -3.96 -1.05
N PRO A 151 15.37 -4.40 -2.22
CA PRO A 151 16.09 -5.28 -3.12
C PRO A 151 17.42 -4.70 -3.65
N ILE A 152 17.51 -3.38 -3.82
CA ILE A 152 18.77 -2.70 -4.21
C ILE A 152 19.81 -2.86 -3.11
N ILE A 153 19.43 -2.59 -1.86
CA ILE A 153 20.29 -2.78 -0.68
C ILE A 153 20.67 -4.26 -0.55
N ALA A 154 19.70 -5.16 -0.70
CA ALA A 154 19.95 -6.60 -0.72
C ALA A 154 21.04 -6.97 -1.73
N SER A 155 20.92 -6.49 -2.98
CA SER A 155 21.87 -6.76 -4.06
C SER A 155 23.27 -6.28 -3.74
N ILE A 156 23.42 -4.99 -3.38
CA ILE A 156 24.70 -4.34 -3.17
C ILE A 156 25.45 -4.98 -2.00
N PHE A 157 24.79 -5.05 -0.85
CA PHE A 157 25.44 -5.51 0.38
C PHE A 157 25.64 -7.02 0.42
N TYR A 158 24.79 -7.81 -0.26
CA TYR A 158 25.05 -9.24 -0.43
C TYR A 158 26.33 -9.49 -1.24
N LYS A 159 26.59 -8.70 -2.28
CA LYS A 159 27.81 -8.83 -3.08
C LYS A 159 29.08 -8.51 -2.28
N ILE A 160 28.98 -7.58 -1.32
CA ILE A 160 30.11 -7.13 -0.51
C ILE A 160 30.43 -8.09 0.66
N GLY A 161 29.41 -8.53 1.38
CA GLY A 161 29.56 -9.28 2.64
C GLY A 161 28.59 -10.45 2.84
N GLY A 162 28.03 -10.99 1.77
CA GLY A 162 27.15 -12.16 1.82
C GLY A 162 25.81 -11.88 2.50
N TYR A 163 25.19 -12.95 3.01
CA TYR A 163 23.81 -12.91 3.53
C TYR A 163 23.63 -11.97 4.74
N LEU A 164 24.60 -11.90 5.62
CA LEU A 164 24.51 -11.15 6.88
C LEU A 164 24.48 -9.63 6.66
N LEU A 165 25.34 -9.13 5.77
CA LEU A 165 25.60 -7.69 5.65
C LEU A 165 24.39 -6.83 5.24
N PRO A 166 23.52 -7.23 4.29
CA PRO A 166 22.31 -6.48 3.96
C PRO A 166 21.41 -6.21 5.17
N PHE A 167 21.21 -7.24 5.99
CA PHE A 167 20.35 -7.14 7.17
C PHE A 167 20.98 -6.32 8.30
N LEU A 168 22.29 -6.42 8.51
CA LEU A 168 23.02 -5.58 9.47
C LEU A 168 22.96 -4.12 9.05
N PHE A 169 23.22 -3.83 7.77
CA PHE A 169 23.20 -2.48 7.25
C PHE A 169 21.82 -1.85 7.35
N LEU A 170 20.80 -2.52 6.82
CA LEU A 170 19.44 -2.00 6.84
C LEU A 170 18.88 -1.90 8.27
N GLY A 171 19.10 -2.91 9.10
CA GLY A 171 18.67 -2.87 10.50
C GLY A 171 19.32 -1.71 11.27
N SER A 172 20.60 -1.40 10.98
CA SER A 172 21.27 -0.21 11.55
C SER A 172 20.63 1.09 11.08
N ILE A 173 20.22 1.17 9.81
CA ILE A 173 19.49 2.35 9.28
C ILE A 173 18.09 2.43 9.91
N LEU A 174 17.40 1.32 10.10
CA LEU A 174 16.09 1.29 10.75
C LEU A 174 16.14 1.82 12.20
N TYR A 175 17.26 1.73 12.89
CA TYR A 175 17.43 2.41 14.18
C TYR A 175 17.39 3.94 14.06
N ILE A 176 17.57 4.52 12.88
CA ILE A 176 17.31 5.94 12.63
C ILE A 176 15.81 6.24 12.81
N SER A 177 14.92 5.32 12.41
CA SER A 177 13.48 5.50 12.64
C SER A 177 13.13 5.48 14.13
N VAL A 178 13.88 4.74 14.96
CA VAL A 178 13.74 4.79 16.43
C VAL A 178 14.08 6.19 16.95
N TYR A 179 15.18 6.78 16.49
CA TYR A 179 15.54 8.15 16.85
C TYR A 179 14.51 9.17 16.34
N LEU A 180 14.02 8.99 15.11
CA LEU A 180 12.98 9.86 14.54
C LEU A 180 11.67 9.76 15.32
N SER A 181 11.29 8.58 15.84
CA SER A 181 10.10 8.41 16.64
C SER A 181 10.15 9.19 17.95
N SER A 182 11.34 9.40 18.53
CA SER A 182 11.50 10.22 19.72
C SER A 182 11.22 11.71 19.48
N ASN A 183 11.47 12.20 18.27
CA ASN A 183 11.17 13.58 17.89
C ASN A 183 9.66 13.81 17.66
N VAL A 184 8.92 12.77 17.25
CA VAL A 184 7.45 12.81 17.17
C VAL A 184 6.83 12.99 18.56
N ALA A 185 7.52 12.52 19.60
CA ALA A 185 7.08 12.59 20.98
C ALA A 185 6.92 14.01 21.54
N GLN A 186 7.62 14.99 20.97
CA GLN A 186 7.66 16.36 21.51
C GLN A 186 6.49 17.24 21.06
N GLU A 187 5.76 16.86 20.00
CA GLU A 187 4.56 17.57 19.60
C GLU A 187 3.34 16.97 20.32
N LYS A 188 2.70 17.79 21.19
CA LYS A 188 1.46 17.43 21.89
C LYS A 188 0.40 17.04 20.88
N THR A 189 0.17 15.76 20.74
CA THR A 189 -0.99 15.23 20.01
C THR A 189 -2.17 15.28 20.98
N GLU A 190 -2.98 16.33 20.92
CA GLU A 190 -4.30 16.30 21.51
C GLU A 190 -5.07 15.16 20.83
N SER A 191 -5.34 14.13 21.61
CA SER A 191 -6.12 12.99 21.13
C SER A 191 -7.56 13.47 20.98
N ASN A 192 -7.95 13.82 19.76
CA ASN A 192 -9.35 13.76 19.40
C ASN A 192 -9.73 12.28 19.44
N ASN A 193 -10.46 11.92 20.48
CA ASN A 193 -11.15 10.65 20.59
C ASN A 193 -12.16 10.60 19.41
N LEU A 194 -11.73 10.07 18.29
CA LEU A 194 -12.65 9.63 17.27
C LEU A 194 -13.37 8.42 17.88
N GLU A 195 -14.58 8.63 18.35
CA GLU A 195 -15.54 7.56 18.59
C GLU A 195 -15.88 6.92 17.25
N GLN A 196 -14.98 6.10 16.73
CA GLN A 196 -15.28 5.24 15.61
C GLN A 196 -16.10 4.07 16.15
N GLY A 197 -17.41 4.16 16.03
CA GLY A 197 -18.26 2.98 16.10
C GLY A 197 -17.75 1.96 15.10
N ASN A 198 -17.68 0.68 15.50
CA ASN A 198 -17.26 -0.40 14.60
C ASN A 198 -18.14 -0.38 13.34
N PRO A 199 -17.60 -0.08 12.17
CA PRO A 199 -18.41 -0.06 10.96
C PRO A 199 -18.97 -1.46 10.71
N PRO A 200 -20.21 -1.61 10.23
CA PRO A 200 -20.85 -2.89 10.01
C PRO A 200 -20.30 -3.61 8.76
N ILE A 201 -19.02 -3.94 8.76
CA ILE A 201 -18.28 -4.55 7.64
C ILE A 201 -19.00 -5.81 7.13
N LEU A 202 -19.48 -6.66 8.05
CA LEU A 202 -20.15 -7.91 7.71
C LEU A 202 -21.44 -7.71 6.88
N LYS A 203 -22.13 -6.57 7.04
CA LYS A 203 -23.32 -6.24 6.23
C LYS A 203 -22.98 -6.17 4.76
N PHE A 204 -21.84 -5.58 4.41
CA PHE A 204 -21.41 -5.36 3.02
C PHE A 204 -20.82 -6.62 2.38
N LEU A 205 -20.18 -7.48 3.15
CA LEU A 205 -19.61 -8.74 2.65
C LEU A 205 -20.68 -9.76 2.16
N SER A 206 -21.96 -9.55 2.46
CA SER A 206 -23.05 -10.39 1.92
C SER A 206 -23.45 -10.04 0.47
N HIS A 207 -22.98 -8.91 -0.07
CA HIS A 207 -23.33 -8.45 -1.41
C HIS A 207 -22.34 -8.97 -2.47
N LEU A 208 -22.89 -9.59 -3.51
CA LEU A 208 -22.10 -10.26 -4.56
C LEU A 208 -21.20 -9.28 -5.33
N ASP A 209 -21.66 -8.06 -5.62
CA ASP A 209 -20.87 -7.01 -6.29
C ASP A 209 -19.58 -6.71 -5.52
N ILE A 210 -19.69 -6.60 -4.18
CA ILE A 210 -18.54 -6.37 -3.30
C ILE A 210 -17.63 -7.60 -3.31
N LEU A 211 -18.15 -8.81 -3.13
CA LEU A 211 -17.34 -10.04 -3.12
C LEU A 211 -16.54 -10.21 -4.42
N VAL A 212 -17.16 -9.92 -5.57
CA VAL A 212 -16.46 -10.00 -6.85
C VAL A 212 -15.33 -8.99 -6.95
N ILE A 213 -15.48 -7.77 -6.45
CA ILE A 213 -14.39 -6.78 -6.41
C ILE A 213 -13.27 -7.24 -5.45
N LEU A 214 -13.63 -7.76 -4.28
CA LEU A 214 -12.66 -8.25 -3.30
C LEU A 214 -11.84 -9.44 -3.84
N LEU A 215 -12.49 -10.36 -4.57
CA LEU A 215 -11.76 -11.44 -5.24
C LEU A 215 -10.79 -10.91 -6.30
N ALA A 216 -11.08 -9.78 -6.97
CA ALA A 216 -10.12 -9.15 -7.88
C ALA A 216 -8.88 -8.65 -7.12
N PHE A 217 -9.05 -8.05 -5.95
CA PHE A 217 -7.93 -7.66 -5.09
C PHE A 217 -7.11 -8.87 -4.63
N PHE A 218 -7.79 -9.91 -4.17
CA PHE A 218 -7.15 -11.16 -3.75
C PHE A 218 -6.29 -11.78 -4.85
N PHE A 219 -6.82 -11.91 -6.07
CA PHE A 219 -6.06 -12.46 -7.20
C PHE A 219 -4.96 -11.50 -7.67
N GLY A 220 -5.17 -10.18 -7.58
CA GLY A 220 -4.14 -9.17 -7.80
C GLY A 220 -2.95 -9.38 -6.88
N MET A 221 -3.18 -9.52 -5.56
CA MET A 221 -2.11 -9.75 -4.58
C MET A 221 -1.42 -11.12 -4.74
N ILE A 222 -2.19 -12.17 -5.04
CA ILE A 222 -1.58 -13.47 -5.38
C ILE A 222 -0.63 -13.33 -6.56
N SER A 223 -0.97 -12.56 -7.59
CA SER A 223 -0.09 -12.37 -8.76
C SER A 223 1.25 -11.72 -8.39
N GLU A 224 1.28 -10.88 -7.35
CA GLU A 224 2.49 -10.20 -6.88
C GLU A 224 3.34 -11.05 -5.93
N SER A 225 2.71 -11.86 -5.09
CA SER A 225 3.38 -12.48 -3.96
C SER A 225 3.67 -13.98 -4.12
N PHE A 226 2.98 -14.70 -5.03
CA PHE A 226 3.13 -16.16 -5.16
C PHE A 226 4.56 -16.62 -5.49
N PHE A 227 5.34 -15.82 -6.19
CA PHE A 227 6.71 -16.20 -6.59
C PHE A 227 7.78 -15.84 -5.57
N TYR A 228 7.46 -15.15 -4.47
CA TYR A 228 8.45 -14.76 -3.45
C TYR A 228 9.30 -15.93 -2.93
N PRO A 229 8.75 -17.12 -2.67
CA PRO A 229 9.58 -18.23 -2.15
C PRO A 229 10.49 -18.88 -3.21
N SER A 230 10.23 -18.70 -4.51
CA SER A 230 10.85 -19.51 -5.58
C SER A 230 11.55 -18.72 -6.68
N LEU A 231 11.21 -17.43 -6.89
CA LEU A 231 11.75 -16.64 -8.01
C LEU A 231 13.27 -16.53 -7.98
N THR A 232 13.87 -16.21 -6.82
CA THR A 232 15.31 -16.04 -6.70
C THR A 232 16.06 -17.34 -7.07
N ASN A 233 15.58 -18.48 -6.55
CA ASN A 233 16.13 -19.79 -6.87
C ASN A 233 15.99 -20.14 -8.38
N HIS A 234 14.84 -19.77 -8.96
CA HIS A 234 14.63 -19.94 -10.39
C HIS A 234 15.63 -19.13 -11.23
N LEU A 235 15.84 -17.85 -10.88
CA LEU A 235 16.78 -16.97 -11.57
C LEU A 235 18.23 -17.45 -11.43
N GLU A 236 18.63 -17.90 -10.24
CA GLU A 236 19.98 -18.47 -10.00
C GLU A 236 20.19 -19.74 -10.82
N LYS A 237 19.27 -20.72 -10.77
CA LYS A 237 19.45 -22.03 -11.40
C LYS A 237 19.20 -22.06 -12.89
N TYR A 238 18.21 -21.31 -13.37
CA TYR A 238 17.77 -21.38 -14.77
C TYR A 238 18.51 -20.40 -15.68
N PHE A 239 18.84 -19.22 -15.16
CA PHE A 239 19.54 -18.17 -15.89
C PHE A 239 21.00 -17.98 -15.43
N ASN A 240 21.48 -18.75 -14.47
CA ASN A 240 22.82 -18.65 -13.89
C ASN A 240 23.15 -17.25 -13.38
N LEU A 241 22.16 -16.53 -12.84
CA LEU A 241 22.35 -15.21 -12.27
C LEU A 241 22.93 -15.33 -10.86
N SER A 242 23.78 -14.38 -10.47
CA SER A 242 24.16 -14.27 -9.06
C SER A 242 22.98 -13.81 -8.22
N LEU A 243 22.95 -14.21 -6.93
CA LEU A 243 21.89 -13.80 -6.00
C LEU A 243 21.72 -12.28 -5.94
N SER A 244 22.83 -11.53 -6.00
CA SER A 244 22.77 -10.06 -6.05
C SER A 244 21.97 -9.54 -7.25
N VAL A 245 22.18 -10.10 -8.43
CA VAL A 245 21.42 -9.71 -9.64
C VAL A 245 19.98 -10.19 -9.55
N ALA A 246 19.75 -11.43 -9.11
CA ALA A 246 18.40 -11.98 -8.94
C ALA A 246 17.55 -11.16 -7.96
N SER A 247 18.16 -10.61 -6.91
CA SER A 247 17.47 -9.73 -5.94
C SER A 247 16.91 -8.45 -6.57
N LEU A 248 17.56 -7.90 -7.61
CA LEU A 248 17.10 -6.68 -8.27
C LEU A 248 15.79 -6.87 -9.04
N PHE A 249 15.43 -8.10 -9.38
CA PHE A 249 14.18 -8.36 -10.11
C PHE A 249 12.93 -7.99 -9.30
N PHE A 250 12.99 -8.06 -7.99
CA PHE A 250 11.88 -7.67 -7.12
C PHE A 250 11.54 -6.18 -7.20
N MET A 251 12.52 -5.31 -7.48
CA MET A 251 12.25 -3.89 -7.63
C MET A 251 11.46 -3.55 -8.89
N ILE A 252 11.48 -4.44 -9.92
CA ILE A 252 10.78 -4.21 -11.19
C ILE A 252 9.27 -4.05 -10.96
N LEU A 253 8.71 -4.87 -10.06
CA LEU A 253 7.29 -4.77 -9.69
C LEU A 253 6.95 -3.40 -9.10
N ALA A 254 7.72 -2.96 -8.09
CA ALA A 254 7.47 -1.70 -7.41
C ALA A 254 7.60 -0.50 -8.37
N ILE A 255 8.63 -0.52 -9.24
CA ILE A 255 8.81 0.54 -10.24
C ILE A 255 7.66 0.55 -11.25
N ALA A 256 7.27 -0.62 -11.76
CA ALA A 256 6.16 -0.72 -12.72
C ALA A 256 4.84 -0.27 -12.09
N TYR A 257 4.58 -0.64 -10.84
CA TYR A 257 3.43 -0.17 -10.07
C TYR A 257 3.40 1.36 -9.96
N ILE A 258 4.53 1.98 -9.52
CA ILE A 258 4.62 3.44 -9.39
C ILE A 258 4.36 4.15 -10.73
N ILE A 259 4.99 3.67 -11.82
CA ILE A 259 4.80 4.27 -13.15
C ILE A 259 3.33 4.21 -13.59
N THR A 260 2.67 3.09 -13.35
CA THR A 260 1.25 2.94 -13.70
C THR A 260 0.36 3.76 -12.79
N LEU A 261 0.65 3.81 -11.48
CA LEU A 261 -0.05 4.61 -10.50
C LEU A 261 -0.07 6.11 -10.88
N LEU A 262 1.07 6.66 -11.30
CA LEU A 262 1.18 8.06 -11.74
C LEU A 262 0.37 8.37 -13.01
N ASN A 263 -0.10 7.36 -13.74
CA ASN A 263 -0.91 7.51 -14.95
C ASN A 263 -2.31 6.89 -14.81
N ILE A 264 -2.72 6.54 -13.60
CA ILE A 264 -3.95 5.77 -13.36
C ILE A 264 -5.22 6.53 -13.78
N ASP A 265 -5.25 7.85 -13.64
CA ASP A 265 -6.37 8.70 -14.04
C ASP A 265 -6.68 8.53 -15.52
N LYS A 266 -5.66 8.68 -16.39
CA LYS A 266 -5.80 8.55 -17.84
C LYS A 266 -6.27 7.15 -18.25
N ALA A 267 -5.82 6.12 -17.53
CA ALA A 267 -6.25 4.75 -17.78
C ALA A 267 -7.72 4.57 -17.39
N THR A 268 -8.10 5.06 -16.22
CA THR A 268 -9.46 4.93 -15.69
C THR A 268 -10.48 5.76 -16.47
N GLU A 269 -10.13 6.98 -16.93
CA GLU A 269 -10.98 7.78 -17.82
C GLU A 269 -11.31 7.08 -19.13
N ARG A 270 -10.38 6.30 -19.68
CA ARG A 270 -10.56 5.57 -20.94
C ARG A 270 -11.31 4.26 -20.77
N LEU A 271 -11.02 3.51 -19.72
CA LEU A 271 -11.50 2.15 -19.51
C LEU A 271 -12.72 2.08 -18.58
N GLY A 272 -12.97 3.13 -17.78
CA GLY A 272 -13.90 3.07 -16.66
C GLY A 272 -13.33 2.30 -15.46
N LEU A 273 -14.00 2.39 -14.30
CA LEU A 273 -13.55 1.71 -13.07
C LEU A 273 -13.51 0.19 -13.22
N TYR A 274 -14.60 -0.41 -13.69
CA TYR A 274 -14.71 -1.86 -13.87
C TYR A 274 -13.79 -2.38 -15.00
N GLY A 275 -13.67 -1.61 -16.09
CA GLY A 275 -12.79 -1.94 -17.22
C GLY A 275 -11.31 -1.91 -16.84
N SER A 276 -10.90 -0.97 -15.99
CA SER A 276 -9.53 -0.89 -15.47
C SER A 276 -9.16 -2.13 -14.67
N ILE A 277 -10.03 -2.58 -13.77
CA ILE A 277 -9.82 -3.81 -12.98
C ILE A 277 -9.68 -5.02 -13.91
N PHE A 278 -10.60 -5.17 -14.89
CA PHE A 278 -10.57 -6.27 -15.84
C PHE A 278 -9.24 -6.32 -16.63
N ILE A 279 -8.83 -5.19 -17.20
CA ILE A 279 -7.57 -5.08 -17.95
C ILE A 279 -6.37 -5.32 -17.05
N GLY A 280 -6.39 -4.81 -15.81
CA GLY A 280 -5.36 -5.08 -14.80
C GLY A 280 -5.18 -6.57 -14.52
N LEU A 281 -6.29 -7.30 -14.29
CA LEU A 281 -6.29 -8.74 -14.08
C LEU A 281 -5.74 -9.52 -15.30
N LEU A 282 -6.12 -9.13 -16.52
CA LEU A 282 -5.58 -9.75 -17.74
C LEU A 282 -4.07 -9.50 -17.86
N ILE A 283 -3.62 -8.27 -17.65
CA ILE A 283 -2.19 -7.92 -17.70
C ILE A 283 -1.43 -8.72 -16.65
N ALA A 284 -1.93 -8.82 -15.42
CA ALA A 284 -1.32 -9.60 -14.35
C ALA A 284 -1.26 -11.10 -14.70
N ALA A 285 -2.33 -11.69 -15.24
CA ALA A 285 -2.37 -13.10 -15.66
C ALA A 285 -1.31 -13.39 -16.73
N PHE A 286 -1.24 -12.58 -17.78
CA PHE A 286 -0.22 -12.71 -18.82
C PHE A 286 1.19 -12.44 -18.27
N GLY A 287 1.33 -11.49 -17.33
CA GLY A 287 2.58 -11.23 -16.63
C GLY A 287 3.11 -12.46 -15.91
N VAL A 288 2.26 -13.12 -15.12
CA VAL A 288 2.61 -14.38 -14.42
C VAL A 288 3.04 -15.47 -15.39
N LEU A 289 2.36 -15.59 -16.54
CA LEU A 289 2.73 -16.55 -17.58
C LEU A 289 4.10 -16.24 -18.20
N MET A 290 4.44 -14.94 -18.38
CA MET A 290 5.71 -14.51 -18.97
C MET A 290 6.89 -14.65 -18.01
N VAL A 291 6.71 -14.71 -16.71
CA VAL A 291 7.79 -14.97 -15.73
C VAL A 291 8.47 -16.33 -15.99
N TYR A 292 7.73 -17.30 -16.53
CA TYR A 292 8.28 -18.52 -17.11
C TYR A 292 7.72 -18.72 -18.51
N PRO A 293 8.41 -18.24 -19.56
CA PRO A 293 7.87 -18.29 -20.92
C PRO A 293 7.72 -19.73 -21.41
N TYR A 294 6.51 -20.04 -21.90
CA TYR A 294 6.20 -21.32 -22.55
C TYR A 294 6.53 -21.28 -24.04
N PRO A 295 6.85 -22.42 -24.68
CA PRO A 295 6.95 -22.46 -26.13
C PRO A 295 5.71 -21.88 -26.81
N PRO A 296 5.84 -21.09 -27.89
CA PRO A 296 7.04 -20.91 -28.73
C PRO A 296 8.04 -19.84 -28.25
N PHE A 297 7.85 -19.22 -27.11
CA PHE A 297 8.74 -18.16 -26.62
C PHE A 297 10.10 -18.72 -26.21
N PRO A 298 11.20 -18.04 -26.59
CA PRO A 298 12.55 -18.47 -26.24
C PRO A 298 12.82 -18.29 -24.74
N LYS A 299 13.75 -19.10 -24.23
CA LYS A 299 14.26 -19.00 -22.86
C LYS A 299 15.12 -17.74 -22.72
N SER A 300 14.50 -16.59 -22.49
CA SER A 300 15.19 -15.32 -22.34
C SER A 300 14.77 -14.60 -21.07
N ILE A 301 15.73 -14.01 -20.39
CA ILE A 301 15.53 -13.17 -19.19
C ILE A 301 14.61 -11.97 -19.48
N ILE A 302 14.55 -11.52 -20.71
CA ILE A 302 13.69 -10.41 -21.16
C ILE A 302 12.22 -10.71 -20.86
N PHE A 303 11.77 -11.95 -21.05
CA PHE A 303 10.39 -12.34 -20.76
C PHE A 303 10.09 -12.29 -19.27
N VAL A 304 11.07 -12.62 -18.40
CA VAL A 304 10.93 -12.45 -16.96
C VAL A 304 10.75 -10.98 -16.60
N ILE A 305 11.56 -10.10 -17.16
CA ILE A 305 11.46 -8.63 -16.95
C ILE A 305 10.10 -8.13 -17.43
N ILE A 306 9.67 -8.52 -18.63
CA ILE A 306 8.34 -8.17 -19.16
C ILE A 306 7.24 -8.70 -18.23
N GLY A 307 7.33 -9.96 -17.79
CA GLY A 307 6.36 -10.56 -16.89
C GLY A 307 6.21 -9.79 -15.58
N LEU A 308 7.32 -9.50 -14.90
CA LEU A 308 7.32 -8.73 -13.66
C LEU A 308 6.82 -7.29 -13.86
N THR A 309 7.19 -6.65 -14.99
CA THR A 309 6.66 -5.32 -15.36
C THR A 309 5.15 -5.36 -15.57
N MET A 310 4.63 -6.40 -16.23
CA MET A 310 3.19 -6.58 -16.43
C MET A 310 2.46 -6.84 -15.12
N ILE A 311 3.02 -7.64 -14.20
CA ILE A 311 2.42 -7.88 -12.90
C ILE A 311 2.31 -6.57 -12.11
N GLY A 312 3.42 -5.87 -11.89
CA GLY A 312 3.41 -4.61 -11.16
C GLY A 312 2.58 -3.52 -11.83
N GLY A 313 2.65 -3.43 -13.18
CA GLY A 313 1.84 -2.48 -13.95
C GLY A 313 0.34 -2.82 -14.00
N GLY A 314 -0.03 -4.10 -13.88
CA GLY A 314 -1.41 -4.56 -13.80
C GLY A 314 -2.06 -4.32 -12.45
N SER A 315 -1.27 -4.22 -11.38
CA SER A 315 -1.77 -4.11 -10.01
C SER A 315 -2.40 -2.75 -9.70
N ALA A 316 -1.81 -1.64 -10.15
CA ALA A 316 -2.39 -0.31 -9.92
C ALA A 316 -3.81 -0.16 -10.51
N PRO A 317 -4.12 -0.63 -11.75
CA PRO A 317 -5.47 -0.66 -12.29
C PRO A 317 -6.46 -1.57 -11.54
N ILE A 318 -5.97 -2.57 -10.80
CA ILE A 318 -6.82 -3.42 -9.96
C ILE A 318 -7.17 -2.69 -8.66
N PHE A 319 -6.16 -2.17 -7.94
CA PHE A 319 -6.36 -1.69 -6.57
C PHE A 319 -6.98 -0.30 -6.51
N ILE A 320 -6.50 0.66 -7.30
CA ILE A 320 -6.92 2.06 -7.17
C ILE A 320 -8.36 2.28 -7.68
N PRO A 321 -8.71 1.94 -8.94
CA PRO A 321 -10.10 2.03 -9.39
C PRO A 321 -11.03 1.09 -8.62
N GLY A 322 -10.50 -0.05 -8.15
CA GLY A 322 -11.23 -1.00 -7.33
C GLY A 322 -11.67 -0.44 -6.00
N LEU A 323 -10.81 0.31 -5.31
CA LEU A 323 -11.16 0.97 -4.04
C LEU A 323 -12.29 1.99 -4.23
N VAL A 324 -12.22 2.82 -5.26
CA VAL A 324 -13.28 3.78 -5.60
C VAL A 324 -14.58 3.05 -5.95
N ASN A 325 -14.49 1.96 -6.71
CA ASN A 325 -15.63 1.17 -7.08
C ASN A 325 -16.29 0.51 -5.86
N LEU A 326 -15.48 0.04 -4.91
CA LEU A 326 -15.95 -0.52 -3.64
C LEU A 326 -16.72 0.52 -2.83
N SER A 327 -16.19 1.74 -2.69
CA SER A 327 -16.86 2.85 -2.00
C SER A 327 -18.21 3.20 -2.66
N LYS A 328 -18.26 3.30 -3.99
CA LYS A 328 -19.49 3.54 -4.73
C LYS A 328 -20.54 2.44 -4.51
N ASN A 329 -20.14 1.18 -4.48
CA ASN A 329 -21.06 0.06 -4.22
C ASN A 329 -21.56 0.04 -2.78
N ILE A 330 -20.73 0.39 -1.78
CA ILE A 330 -21.15 0.54 -0.38
C ILE A 330 -22.23 1.62 -0.28
N LYS A 331 -22.01 2.78 -0.91
CA LYS A 331 -22.97 3.88 -0.91
C LYS A 331 -24.27 3.53 -1.65
N LYS A 332 -24.22 2.68 -2.68
CA LYS A 332 -25.40 2.18 -3.39
C LYS A 332 -26.22 1.22 -2.52
N ILE A 333 -25.56 0.42 -1.66
CA ILE A 333 -26.22 -0.52 -0.74
C ILE A 333 -26.85 0.21 0.44
N ASP A 334 -26.19 1.23 0.95
CA ASP A 334 -26.67 2.05 2.05
C ASP A 334 -26.54 3.56 1.72
N PRO A 335 -27.57 4.16 1.08
CA PRO A 335 -27.52 5.57 0.68
C PRO A 335 -27.41 6.57 1.85
N ASN A 336 -27.70 6.13 3.08
CA ASN A 336 -27.65 7.00 4.27
C ASN A 336 -26.21 7.14 4.81
N ILE A 337 -25.25 6.35 4.32
CA ILE A 337 -23.85 6.45 4.70
C ILE A 337 -23.24 7.68 4.02
N ASP A 338 -22.60 8.54 4.80
CA ASP A 338 -21.82 9.66 4.28
C ASP A 338 -20.59 9.18 3.48
N GLU A 339 -20.05 10.04 2.66
CA GLU A 339 -18.95 9.70 1.76
C GLU A 339 -17.68 9.32 2.52
N PHE A 340 -17.41 9.98 3.65
CA PHE A 340 -16.25 9.72 4.48
C PHE A 340 -16.32 8.31 5.08
N SER A 341 -17.44 7.95 5.72
CA SER A 341 -17.65 6.60 6.28
C SER A 341 -17.64 5.50 5.22
N SER A 342 -18.16 5.78 4.02
CA SER A 342 -18.10 4.84 2.89
C SER A 342 -16.65 4.57 2.45
N ASN A 343 -15.82 5.59 2.40
CA ASN A 343 -14.40 5.47 2.06
C ASN A 343 -13.62 4.73 3.15
N ASP A 344 -13.92 4.97 4.42
CA ASP A 344 -13.29 4.27 5.54
C ASP A 344 -13.60 2.77 5.53
N ILE A 345 -14.88 2.40 5.34
CA ILE A 345 -15.31 1.00 5.24
C ILE A 345 -14.65 0.33 4.04
N SER A 346 -14.60 1.01 2.88
CA SER A 346 -13.96 0.51 1.68
C SER A 346 -12.48 0.24 1.89
N SER A 347 -11.77 1.18 2.52
CA SER A 347 -10.35 1.05 2.81
C SER A 347 -10.08 -0.09 3.79
N ALA A 348 -10.90 -0.24 4.83
CA ALA A 348 -10.77 -1.32 5.79
C ALA A 348 -10.96 -2.70 5.14
N ILE A 349 -12.02 -2.88 4.34
CA ILE A 349 -12.29 -4.14 3.63
C ILE A 349 -11.20 -4.43 2.60
N ASN A 350 -10.76 -3.41 1.85
CA ASN A 350 -9.66 -3.53 0.88
C ASN A 350 -8.37 -4.01 1.56
N ASN A 351 -7.97 -3.37 2.65
CA ASN A 351 -6.73 -3.72 3.37
C ASN A 351 -6.77 -5.16 3.90
N ILE A 352 -7.90 -5.59 4.46
CA ILE A 352 -8.07 -6.98 4.91
C ILE A 352 -7.91 -7.95 3.73
N THR A 353 -8.50 -7.65 2.58
CA THR A 353 -8.46 -8.53 1.41
C THR A 353 -7.07 -8.61 0.80
N ILE A 354 -6.38 -7.47 0.68
CA ILE A 354 -4.98 -7.40 0.25
C ILE A 354 -4.10 -8.26 1.16
N ALA A 355 -4.24 -8.10 2.47
CA ALA A 355 -3.46 -8.84 3.44
C ALA A 355 -3.73 -10.35 3.41
N ILE A 356 -4.97 -10.79 3.15
CA ILE A 356 -5.28 -12.22 2.92
C ILE A 356 -4.60 -12.71 1.64
N GLY A 357 -4.57 -11.92 0.58
CA GLY A 357 -3.86 -12.24 -0.67
C GLY A 357 -2.36 -12.38 -0.47
N ASP A 358 -1.75 -11.43 0.26
CA ASP A 358 -0.32 -11.47 0.62
C ASP A 358 0.03 -12.67 1.51
N PHE A 359 -0.86 -13.04 2.42
CA PHE A 359 -0.68 -14.24 3.24
C PHE A 359 -0.78 -15.52 2.40
N CYS A 360 -1.78 -15.62 1.52
CA CYS A 360 -2.04 -16.83 0.73
C CYS A 360 -1.03 -17.01 -0.41
N GLY A 361 -0.58 -15.91 -1.05
CA GLY A 361 0.25 -15.97 -2.24
C GLY A 361 1.53 -16.77 -2.08
N PRO A 362 2.42 -16.46 -1.11
CA PRO A 362 3.65 -17.22 -0.93
C PRO A 362 3.42 -18.68 -0.49
N ILE A 363 2.34 -18.99 0.24
CA ILE A 363 1.98 -20.36 0.59
C ILE A 363 1.61 -21.15 -0.67
N ILE A 364 0.71 -20.58 -1.49
CA ILE A 364 0.27 -21.18 -2.75
C ILE A 364 1.47 -21.36 -3.70
N GLY A 365 2.28 -20.33 -3.85
CA GLY A 365 3.46 -20.37 -4.71
C GLY A 365 4.50 -21.37 -4.25
N GLY A 366 4.82 -21.38 -2.96
CA GLY A 366 5.74 -22.33 -2.37
C GLY A 366 5.26 -23.78 -2.47
N TYR A 367 3.97 -24.03 -2.23
CA TYR A 367 3.37 -25.34 -2.37
C TYR A 367 3.42 -25.85 -3.81
N PHE A 368 2.96 -25.02 -4.76
CA PHE A 368 2.98 -25.43 -6.18
C PHE A 368 4.40 -25.58 -6.71
N SER A 369 5.33 -24.71 -6.34
CA SER A 369 6.73 -24.83 -6.73
C SER A 369 7.39 -26.08 -6.19
N THR A 370 7.10 -26.49 -4.95
CA THR A 370 7.64 -27.69 -4.36
C THR A 370 7.13 -28.96 -5.05
N HIS A 371 5.81 -29.02 -5.37
CA HIS A 371 5.20 -30.25 -5.89
C HIS A 371 5.18 -30.35 -7.41
N PHE A 372 5.05 -29.23 -8.11
CA PHE A 372 4.90 -29.20 -9.58
C PHE A 372 6.03 -28.44 -10.30
N GLY A 373 6.94 -27.83 -9.54
CA GLY A 373 8.01 -26.97 -10.04
C GLY A 373 7.54 -25.57 -10.42
N PHE A 374 8.47 -24.62 -10.48
CA PHE A 374 8.21 -23.19 -10.70
C PHE A 374 7.46 -22.92 -12.02
N LYS A 375 7.83 -23.65 -13.08
CA LYS A 375 7.16 -23.59 -14.40
C LYS A 375 5.65 -23.83 -14.28
N SER A 376 5.27 -24.95 -13.69
CA SER A 376 3.86 -25.32 -13.55
C SER A 376 3.12 -24.41 -12.59
N SER A 377 3.80 -23.89 -11.57
CA SER A 377 3.23 -22.90 -10.64
C SER A 377 2.81 -21.64 -11.37
N CYS A 378 3.66 -21.08 -12.23
CA CYS A 378 3.33 -19.91 -13.04
C CYS A 378 2.12 -20.19 -13.94
N LEU A 379 2.05 -21.36 -14.59
CA LEU A 379 0.92 -21.72 -15.43
C LEU A 379 -0.37 -21.85 -14.62
N ILE A 380 -0.34 -22.57 -13.51
CA ILE A 380 -1.52 -22.79 -12.66
C ILE A 380 -2.06 -21.45 -12.16
N VAL A 381 -1.21 -20.61 -11.55
CA VAL A 381 -1.60 -19.32 -10.99
C VAL A 381 -2.12 -18.39 -12.10
N SER A 382 -1.40 -18.28 -13.22
CA SER A 382 -1.86 -17.51 -14.38
C SER A 382 -3.24 -17.96 -14.87
N THR A 383 -3.46 -19.28 -14.97
CA THR A 383 -4.74 -19.85 -15.42
C THR A 383 -5.88 -19.48 -14.45
N PHE A 384 -5.67 -19.55 -13.13
CA PHE A 384 -6.69 -19.15 -12.16
C PHE A 384 -7.02 -17.66 -12.27
N ILE A 385 -6.01 -16.79 -12.39
CA ILE A 385 -6.23 -15.35 -12.55
C ILE A 385 -6.98 -15.07 -13.87
N PHE A 386 -6.60 -15.74 -14.94
CA PHE A 386 -7.23 -15.60 -16.25
C PHE A 386 -8.69 -16.05 -16.23
N ILE A 387 -8.99 -17.24 -15.69
CA ILE A 387 -10.38 -17.72 -15.52
C ILE A 387 -11.17 -16.71 -14.69
N TYR A 388 -10.59 -16.24 -13.59
CA TYR A 388 -11.25 -15.24 -12.76
C TYR A 388 -11.49 -13.93 -13.53
N SER A 389 -10.56 -13.46 -14.34
CA SER A 389 -10.74 -12.25 -15.15
C SER A 389 -11.92 -12.40 -16.14
N ILE A 390 -12.11 -13.59 -16.71
CA ILE A 390 -13.27 -13.88 -17.58
C ILE A 390 -14.57 -13.86 -16.76
N LEU A 391 -14.59 -14.48 -15.58
CA LEU A 391 -15.78 -14.46 -14.69
C LEU A 391 -16.12 -13.04 -14.29
N TYR A 392 -15.11 -12.22 -13.95
CA TYR A 392 -15.27 -10.81 -13.63
C TYR A 392 -15.88 -10.05 -14.83
N PHE A 393 -15.37 -10.28 -16.06
CA PHE A 393 -15.90 -9.68 -17.27
C PHE A 393 -17.35 -10.06 -17.50
N ILE A 394 -17.70 -11.33 -17.39
CA ILE A 394 -19.08 -11.83 -17.61
C ILE A 394 -20.03 -11.18 -16.58
N TYR A 395 -19.61 -11.08 -15.33
CA TYR A 395 -20.43 -10.51 -14.25
C TYR A 395 -20.70 -9.02 -14.45
N PHE A 396 -19.65 -8.24 -14.74
CA PHE A 396 -19.75 -6.77 -14.89
C PHE A 396 -19.84 -6.32 -16.35
N ARG A 397 -20.18 -7.19 -17.30
CA ARG A 397 -20.18 -6.87 -18.76
C ARG A 397 -20.92 -5.60 -19.15
N SER A 398 -22.00 -5.24 -18.43
CA SER A 398 -22.81 -4.03 -18.66
C SER A 398 -22.16 -2.74 -18.14
N HIS A 399 -21.18 -2.86 -17.25
CA HIS A 399 -20.49 -1.75 -16.60
C HIS A 399 -19.06 -1.56 -17.12
N ILE A 400 -18.51 -2.55 -17.85
CA ILE A 400 -17.17 -2.49 -18.41
C ILE A 400 -17.14 -1.48 -19.55
N PHE A 401 -16.10 -0.63 -19.55
CA PHE A 401 -15.89 0.46 -20.52
C PHE A 401 -16.94 1.59 -20.50
N VAL A 402 -17.75 1.67 -19.45
CA VAL A 402 -18.58 2.86 -19.21
C VAL A 402 -17.66 3.99 -18.76
N LYS A 403 -17.54 5.02 -19.60
CA LYS A 403 -16.72 6.20 -19.30
C LYS A 403 -17.37 6.99 -18.18
N GLU A 404 -16.66 7.15 -17.09
CA GLU A 404 -17.03 8.06 -16.01
C GLU A 404 -16.32 9.40 -16.22
N LYS A 405 -17.08 10.49 -16.30
CA LYS A 405 -16.53 11.85 -16.39
C LYS A 405 -16.10 12.30 -14.99
N ASN A 406 -14.90 12.89 -14.89
CA ASN A 406 -14.38 13.56 -13.69
C ASN A 406 -13.98 12.62 -12.52
N ILE A 407 -13.26 11.52 -12.79
CA ILE A 407 -12.53 10.83 -11.74
C ILE A 407 -11.11 11.38 -11.70
N HIS A 408 -10.78 12.17 -10.68
CA HIS A 408 -9.42 12.58 -10.37
C HIS A 408 -8.98 11.86 -9.10
N PHE A 409 -7.91 11.07 -9.22
CA PHE A 409 -7.18 10.52 -8.08
C PHE A 409 -6.13 11.56 -7.69
N ASP A 410 -6.48 12.49 -6.80
CA ASP A 410 -5.58 13.57 -6.38
C ASP A 410 -4.39 13.02 -5.58
N PHE A 411 -3.29 12.76 -6.30
CA PHE A 411 -1.97 12.53 -5.72
C PHE A 411 -1.11 13.82 -5.68
N ASP A 412 -1.61 14.93 -6.26
CA ASP A 412 -0.86 16.18 -6.38
C ASP A 412 -1.65 17.36 -5.81
N SER A 413 -1.14 17.95 -4.72
CA SER A 413 -1.72 19.14 -4.05
C SER A 413 -1.79 20.40 -4.94
N LYS A 414 -1.27 20.34 -6.16
CA LYS A 414 -1.31 21.45 -7.12
C LYS A 414 -2.56 21.45 -8.02
N SER A 415 -3.37 20.39 -7.99
CA SER A 415 -4.60 20.32 -8.80
C SER A 415 -5.71 21.19 -8.22
N GLU A 416 -5.87 21.25 -6.90
CA GLU A 416 -6.84 22.12 -6.24
C GLU A 416 -6.57 23.61 -6.48
N GLU A 417 -5.29 24.04 -6.50
CA GLU A 417 -4.94 25.42 -6.89
C GLU A 417 -5.29 25.72 -8.35
N ARG A 418 -5.24 24.73 -9.26
CA ARG A 418 -5.64 24.92 -10.66
C ARG A 418 -7.15 24.93 -10.87
N GLU A 419 -7.91 24.14 -10.12
CA GLU A 419 -9.38 24.21 -10.17
C GLU A 419 -9.91 25.51 -9.60
N LEU A 420 -9.34 26.02 -8.50
CA LEU A 420 -9.66 27.34 -7.96
C LEU A 420 -9.29 28.48 -8.92
N MET A 421 -8.24 28.34 -9.71
CA MET A 421 -7.87 29.31 -10.76
C MET A 421 -8.78 29.26 -11.99
N ASN A 422 -9.47 28.15 -12.26
CA ASN A 422 -10.40 28.01 -13.37
C ASN A 422 -11.82 28.60 -13.10
N TYR A 423 -12.07 29.05 -11.85
CA TYR A 423 -13.27 29.81 -11.49
C TYR A 423 -12.92 31.24 -11.05
N PRO A 424 -12.52 32.13 -11.98
CA PRO A 424 -12.11 33.50 -11.65
C PRO A 424 -13.25 34.37 -11.09
N GLY A 425 -14.50 33.89 -11.12
CA GLY A 425 -15.67 34.61 -10.58
C GLY A 425 -15.81 34.52 -9.06
N LEU A 426 -15.29 33.48 -8.40
CA LEU A 426 -15.46 33.30 -6.96
C LEU A 426 -14.45 34.09 -6.11
N TYR A 427 -13.32 34.51 -6.70
CA TYR A 427 -12.26 35.23 -5.97
C TYR A 427 -12.42 36.78 -6.01
N LYS A 428 -13.31 37.33 -6.84
CA LYS A 428 -13.44 38.79 -7.02
C LYS A 428 -14.45 39.47 -6.11
N GLU A 429 -15.32 38.74 -5.42
CA GLU A 429 -16.44 39.38 -4.68
C GLU A 429 -16.27 39.41 -3.14
N ASN A 430 -15.22 38.86 -2.55
CA ASN A 430 -15.13 38.76 -1.08
C ASN A 430 -14.10 39.66 -0.41
N ASN A 431 -13.50 40.61 -1.13
CA ASN A 431 -12.69 41.67 -0.50
C ASN A 431 -13.44 43.00 -0.55
N ILE A 432 -14.34 43.23 0.39
CA ILE A 432 -14.86 44.56 0.66
C ILE A 432 -13.82 45.31 1.48
N GLU A 433 -13.08 46.23 0.84
CA GLU A 433 -12.22 47.21 1.55
C GLU A 433 -13.14 48.27 2.17
N ILE A 434 -13.30 48.24 3.51
CA ILE A 434 -13.95 49.33 4.25
C ILE A 434 -12.83 50.26 4.76
N ASP A 435 -12.77 51.46 4.17
CA ASP A 435 -11.92 52.54 4.68
C ASP A 435 -12.59 53.18 5.91
N ILE A 436 -12.13 52.82 7.11
CA ILE A 436 -12.58 53.50 8.34
C ILE A 436 -11.59 54.63 8.61
N ASN A 437 -12.02 55.85 8.40
CA ASN A 437 -11.28 57.05 8.75
C ASN A 437 -11.47 57.32 10.26
N LEU A 438 -10.47 57.01 11.06
CA LEU A 438 -10.40 57.40 12.45
C LEU A 438 -9.46 58.61 12.53
N ASP A 439 -10.04 59.76 12.80
CA ASP A 439 -9.32 61.02 13.04
C ASP A 439 -8.29 60.82 14.17
N GLY A 440 -7.02 60.79 13.79
CA GLY A 440 -5.91 60.94 14.75
C GLY A 440 -4.99 59.74 14.93
N ILE A 441 -5.22 58.57 14.35
CA ILE A 441 -4.29 57.41 14.47
C ILE A 441 -4.14 56.70 13.12
N GLY A 442 -2.91 56.58 12.66
CA GLY A 442 -2.52 56.18 11.30
C GLY A 442 -3.27 54.99 10.69
N LYS A 443 -3.43 55.05 9.39
CA LYS A 443 -4.15 54.06 8.54
C LYS A 443 -3.68 52.61 8.81
N ARG A 444 -4.58 51.77 9.36
CA ARG A 444 -4.39 50.30 9.44
C ARG A 444 -5.45 49.63 8.55
N LYS A 445 -5.02 48.89 7.55
CA LYS A 445 -5.89 47.99 6.78
C LYS A 445 -6.21 46.74 7.62
N ARG A 446 -7.49 46.45 7.83
CA ARG A 446 -7.94 45.16 8.39
C ARG A 446 -8.92 44.52 7.40
N SER A 447 -8.67 43.28 7.01
CA SER A 447 -9.65 42.46 6.30
C SER A 447 -10.67 41.86 7.28
N PHE A 448 -11.93 41.96 6.99
CA PHE A 448 -13.02 41.43 7.79
C PHE A 448 -13.72 40.31 7.02
N ASN A 449 -13.93 39.16 7.67
CA ASN A 449 -14.62 38.02 7.06
C ASN A 449 -16.03 37.91 7.68
N PRO A 450 -17.13 38.28 6.96
CA PRO A 450 -18.47 38.18 7.51
C PRO A 450 -18.94 36.73 7.58
N LYS A 451 -19.52 36.33 8.72
CA LYS A 451 -20.17 35.02 8.91
C LYS A 451 -21.45 34.96 8.06
N LEU A 452 -21.52 34.03 7.14
CA LEU A 452 -22.70 33.68 6.38
C LEU A 452 -23.72 32.93 7.24
N LYS A 453 -24.98 33.41 7.31
CA LYS A 453 -26.12 32.65 7.86
C LYS A 453 -27.01 32.21 6.70
N TYR A 454 -27.31 30.94 6.64
CA TYR A 454 -28.29 30.36 5.73
C TYR A 454 -29.69 30.41 6.33
N ASN A 455 -30.69 30.71 5.51
CA ASN A 455 -32.11 30.55 5.83
C ASN A 455 -32.67 29.38 4.98
N GLU A 456 -33.38 28.44 5.62
CA GLU A 456 -33.83 27.16 5.05
C GLU A 456 -35.11 27.23 4.16
N GLU A 457 -35.64 28.39 3.83
CA GLU A 457 -36.99 28.43 3.22
C GLU A 457 -37.10 28.79 1.74
N ASP A 458 -36.01 29.06 0.99
CA ASP A 458 -36.13 29.35 -0.44
C ASP A 458 -35.02 28.69 -1.25
N ASP A 459 -35.41 27.97 -2.29
CA ASP A 459 -34.55 27.29 -3.29
C ASP A 459 -33.75 28.23 -4.20
N CYS A 460 -33.58 29.50 -3.83
CA CYS A 460 -32.73 30.48 -4.50
C CYS A 460 -31.78 31.13 -3.50
N HIS A 461 -30.50 31.05 -3.76
CA HIS A 461 -29.45 31.66 -2.97
C HIS A 461 -29.49 33.18 -2.99
N TYR A 462 -30.05 33.80 -1.96
CA TYR A 462 -29.91 35.22 -1.71
C TYR A 462 -29.13 35.48 -0.42
N LEU A 463 -28.08 36.27 -0.56
CA LEU A 463 -27.34 36.84 0.57
C LEU A 463 -28.11 38.01 1.18
N LYS A 464 -28.56 37.94 2.43
CA LYS A 464 -28.99 39.07 3.21
C LYS A 464 -27.92 39.50 4.20
N LEU A 465 -27.41 40.70 4.07
CA LEU A 465 -26.64 41.37 5.12
C LEU A 465 -27.62 41.83 6.19
N SER A 466 -27.47 41.41 7.46
CA SER A 466 -28.16 41.98 8.59
C SER A 466 -27.26 43.06 9.20
N GLU A 467 -27.73 44.30 9.16
CA GLU A 467 -27.22 45.42 9.96
C GLU A 467 -27.56 45.16 11.44
N ASN A 468 -26.53 45.12 12.28
CA ASN A 468 -26.53 45.61 13.65
C ASN A 468 -25.09 45.97 14.01
#